data_3ffac838c844b31f16c1a4a44b7462e5
#
_entry.id   3ffac838c844b31f16c1a4a44b7462e5
#
_cell.length_a   1.000
_cell.length_b   1.000
_cell.length_c   1.000
_cell.angle_alpha   90.00
_cell.angle_beta   90.00
_cell.angle_gamma   90.00
#
_symmetry.space_group_name_H-M   'P 1'
#
loop_
_entity.id
_entity.type
_entity.pdbx_description
1 polymer ?
#
loop_
_entity_poly.entity_id
_entity_poly.type
_entity_poly.pdbx_seq_one_letter_code
_entity_poly.pdbx_strand_id
1 'polypeptide(L)'
;MNPSTTPSFTVMAQAQTGLDGLEMFAEGLDHPEGIAIASDGRMIVGGEAGQIYEVEADGAFREITSTGGFALGMAADDDGHVYVCDDARSSVLRVTCATGEVEEFASGMDGRKMQTPNWPAFDARGNLYVSDSGAWGAADGLIWVVRPGRRVEVFSDQSVDFPNGLAVSADGSVLYAAESNPGKLIEIPLNDDGTAGPRRILCELGLAVPDGIAVADDGSIVIACYRPDAILRWSAGDGLELLASDPQGTVLNAPTNIAFTGDDLDVAVLPNLGGWHLVRGRLGVRGTPLPRPSSELIDG
;
A
#
# COMPACT_ATOMS: atom_id res chain seq x y z
N MET A 1 -22.11 -28.37 12.69
CA MET A 1 -21.70 -27.05 12.22
C MET A 1 -21.33 -27.22 10.76
N ASN A 2 -22.12 -26.67 9.85
CA ASN A 2 -21.81 -26.73 8.43
C ASN A 2 -20.62 -25.80 8.16
N PRO A 3 -19.59 -26.23 7.43
CA PRO A 3 -18.59 -25.28 6.93
C PRO A 3 -19.32 -24.35 5.96
N SER A 4 -19.26 -23.05 6.24
CA SER A 4 -19.77 -22.03 5.34
C SER A 4 -19.02 -22.18 4.01
N THR A 5 -19.72 -22.56 2.96
CA THR A 5 -19.21 -22.55 1.59
C THR A 5 -19.16 -21.10 1.13
N THR A 6 -18.20 -20.33 1.62
CA THR A 6 -17.80 -19.10 0.94
C THR A 6 -17.27 -19.54 -0.42
N PRO A 7 -17.82 -19.07 -1.56
CA PRO A 7 -17.28 -19.38 -2.87
C PRO A 7 -15.78 -19.07 -2.88
N SER A 8 -14.96 -19.96 -3.42
CA SER A 8 -13.54 -19.65 -3.54
C SER A 8 -13.40 -18.37 -4.36
N PHE A 9 -12.54 -17.46 -3.92
CA PHE A 9 -12.26 -16.19 -4.59
C PHE A 9 -12.04 -16.35 -6.12
N THR A 10 -11.42 -17.45 -6.54
CA THR A 10 -11.21 -17.80 -7.96
C THR A 10 -12.54 -17.89 -8.75
N VAL A 11 -13.66 -18.22 -8.12
CA VAL A 11 -14.97 -18.25 -8.79
C VAL A 11 -15.59 -16.86 -8.87
N MET A 12 -15.35 -16.00 -7.88
CA MET A 12 -15.91 -14.65 -7.83
C MET A 12 -15.30 -13.71 -8.87
N ALA A 13 -14.01 -13.84 -9.18
CA ALA A 13 -13.26 -12.94 -10.06
C ALA A 13 -13.22 -13.39 -11.53
N GLN A 14 -14.13 -14.27 -11.98
CA GLN A 14 -14.15 -14.78 -13.37
C GLN A 14 -14.97 -13.92 -14.35
N ALA A 15 -15.67 -12.91 -13.86
CA ALA A 15 -16.48 -12.00 -14.68
C ALA A 15 -16.14 -10.55 -14.37
N GLN A 16 -16.26 -9.69 -15.37
CA GLN A 16 -16.21 -8.25 -15.13
C GLN A 16 -17.32 -7.84 -14.17
N THR A 17 -16.95 -7.14 -13.10
CA THR A 17 -17.87 -6.72 -12.04
C THR A 17 -17.38 -5.41 -11.45
N GLY A 18 -18.32 -4.51 -11.10
CA GLY A 18 -18.02 -3.29 -10.33
C GLY A 18 -17.18 -2.27 -11.09
N LEU A 19 -17.07 -2.35 -12.41
CA LEU A 19 -16.32 -1.39 -13.22
C LEU A 19 -17.12 -0.14 -13.57
N ASP A 20 -18.44 -0.16 -13.39
CA ASP A 20 -19.31 1.01 -13.60
C ASP A 20 -18.91 2.13 -12.64
N GLY A 21 -18.51 3.28 -13.18
CA GLY A 21 -18.03 4.40 -12.36
C GLY A 21 -16.55 4.39 -12.03
N LEU A 22 -15.79 3.38 -12.50
CA LEU A 22 -14.35 3.42 -12.59
C LEU A 22 -13.92 3.91 -13.97
N GLU A 23 -12.99 4.85 -14.01
CA GLU A 23 -12.44 5.40 -15.24
C GLU A 23 -10.92 5.44 -15.22
N MET A 24 -10.31 5.19 -16.37
CA MET A 24 -8.87 5.43 -16.55
C MET A 24 -8.62 6.92 -16.58
N PHE A 25 -7.58 7.38 -15.91
CA PHE A 25 -7.10 8.75 -15.98
C PHE A 25 -5.58 8.79 -15.81
N ALA A 26 -4.94 9.94 -16.07
CA ALA A 26 -3.49 10.09 -16.03
C ALA A 26 -2.77 8.99 -16.86
N GLU A 27 -3.15 8.86 -18.12
CA GLU A 27 -2.57 7.87 -19.03
C GLU A 27 -1.18 8.29 -19.53
N GLY A 28 -0.24 7.34 -19.63
CA GLY A 28 1.14 7.54 -20.09
C GLY A 28 2.19 7.52 -18.98
N LEU A 29 1.79 7.16 -17.75
CA LEU A 29 2.72 6.88 -16.66
C LEU A 29 3.47 5.57 -16.94
N ASP A 30 4.71 5.45 -16.47
CA ASP A 30 5.49 4.23 -16.64
C ASP A 30 5.13 3.20 -15.55
N HIS A 31 4.25 2.24 -15.88
CA HIS A 31 3.85 1.13 -15.02
C HIS A 31 3.67 1.56 -13.55
N PRO A 32 2.67 2.44 -13.26
CA PRO A 32 2.52 3.02 -11.93
C PRO A 32 2.20 1.94 -10.89
N GLU A 33 2.94 1.98 -9.78
CA GLU A 33 2.82 0.99 -8.71
C GLU A 33 2.38 1.64 -7.38
N GLY A 34 3.17 2.56 -6.84
CA GLY A 34 2.89 3.25 -5.59
C GLY A 34 2.11 4.54 -5.78
N ILE A 35 1.29 4.89 -4.78
CA ILE A 35 0.62 6.20 -4.71
C ILE A 35 0.59 6.70 -3.28
N ALA A 36 0.86 7.99 -3.09
CA ALA A 36 0.59 8.72 -1.85
C ALA A 36 -0.21 9.99 -2.14
N ILE A 37 -1.12 10.32 -1.24
CA ILE A 37 -1.85 11.60 -1.30
C ILE A 37 -1.15 12.57 -0.35
N ALA A 38 -0.60 13.64 -0.87
CA ALA A 38 0.02 14.70 -0.09
C ALA A 38 -1.00 15.48 0.76
N SER A 39 -0.54 16.26 1.74
CA SER A 39 -1.42 17.02 2.64
C SER A 39 -2.28 18.06 1.91
N ASP A 40 -1.83 18.55 0.77
CA ASP A 40 -2.56 19.48 -0.11
C ASP A 40 -3.47 18.79 -1.15
N GLY A 41 -3.59 17.46 -1.09
CA GLY A 41 -4.44 16.65 -1.96
C GLY A 41 -3.82 16.23 -3.29
N ARG A 42 -2.58 16.65 -3.59
CA ARG A 42 -1.86 16.19 -4.79
C ARG A 42 -1.56 14.69 -4.70
N MET A 43 -1.61 14.01 -5.83
CA MET A 43 -1.26 12.61 -5.94
C MET A 43 0.21 12.49 -6.36
N ILE A 44 1.00 11.76 -5.58
CA ILE A 44 2.38 11.44 -5.90
C ILE A 44 2.44 9.95 -6.23
N VAL A 45 2.97 9.62 -7.40
CA VAL A 45 2.90 8.27 -7.98
C VAL A 45 4.29 7.80 -8.38
N GLY A 46 4.61 6.55 -8.06
CA GLY A 46 5.88 5.91 -8.43
C GLY A 46 5.76 5.09 -9.70
N GLY A 47 6.81 5.09 -10.53
CA GLY A 47 6.92 4.29 -11.74
C GLY A 47 7.97 3.18 -11.63
N GLU A 48 7.90 2.19 -12.55
CA GLU A 48 8.76 0.99 -12.55
C GLU A 48 10.26 1.32 -12.74
N ALA A 49 10.60 2.35 -13.50
CA ALA A 49 11.99 2.78 -13.65
C ALA A 49 12.37 3.89 -12.65
N GLY A 50 11.65 3.97 -11.52
CA GLY A 50 11.96 4.87 -10.41
C GLY A 50 11.47 6.30 -10.58
N GLN A 51 10.67 6.60 -11.59
CA GLN A 51 10.10 7.93 -11.77
C GLN A 51 9.17 8.26 -10.59
N ILE A 52 9.16 9.51 -10.18
CA ILE A 52 8.23 10.07 -9.21
C ILE A 52 7.43 11.15 -9.91
N TYR A 53 6.14 10.89 -10.08
CA TYR A 53 5.22 11.79 -10.75
C TYR A 53 4.36 12.55 -9.76
N GLU A 54 4.06 13.81 -10.07
CA GLU A 54 2.96 14.56 -9.48
C GLU A 54 1.80 14.54 -10.47
N VAL A 55 0.64 14.10 -10.00
CA VAL A 55 -0.56 13.94 -10.82
C VAL A 55 -1.66 14.86 -10.28
N GLU A 56 -2.22 15.67 -11.16
CA GLU A 56 -3.29 16.62 -10.86
C GLU A 56 -4.66 15.93 -10.89
N ALA A 57 -5.68 16.57 -10.33
CA ALA A 57 -7.04 16.04 -10.28
C ALA A 57 -7.68 15.81 -11.65
N ASP A 58 -7.23 16.51 -12.70
CA ASP A 58 -7.70 16.33 -14.08
C ASP A 58 -6.94 15.23 -14.85
N GLY A 59 -5.92 14.63 -14.23
CA GLY A 59 -5.07 13.58 -14.81
C GLY A 59 -3.82 14.13 -15.53
N ALA A 60 -3.61 15.44 -15.59
CA ALA A 60 -2.34 16.00 -16.02
C ALA A 60 -1.23 15.58 -15.04
N PHE A 61 -0.06 15.26 -15.54
CA PHE A 61 1.05 14.87 -14.67
C PHE A 61 2.39 15.42 -15.18
N ARG A 62 3.33 15.47 -14.26
CA ARG A 62 4.73 15.76 -14.54
C ARG A 62 5.63 14.87 -13.71
N GLU A 63 6.77 14.50 -14.23
CA GLU A 63 7.83 13.88 -13.45
C GLU A 63 8.49 14.94 -12.56
N ILE A 64 8.55 14.68 -11.24
CA ILE A 64 9.26 15.54 -10.28
C ILE A 64 10.74 15.19 -10.28
N THR A 65 11.04 13.90 -10.22
CA THR A 65 12.38 13.34 -10.10
C THR A 65 12.36 11.84 -10.40
N SER A 66 13.52 11.20 -10.34
CA SER A 66 13.63 9.73 -10.39
C SER A 66 14.56 9.23 -9.29
N THR A 67 14.19 8.12 -8.66
CA THR A 67 15.06 7.38 -7.74
C THR A 67 16.15 6.61 -8.50
N GLY A 68 15.91 6.33 -9.78
CA GLY A 68 16.76 5.49 -10.61
C GLY A 68 16.69 4.00 -10.25
N GLY A 69 15.71 3.60 -9.46
CA GLY A 69 15.44 2.23 -9.05
C GLY A 69 14.08 1.73 -9.50
N PHE A 70 13.31 1.10 -8.60
CA PHE A 70 11.92 0.72 -8.79
C PHE A 70 11.09 1.24 -7.61
N ALA A 71 10.27 2.25 -7.85
CA ALA A 71 9.45 2.89 -6.83
C ALA A 71 8.19 2.06 -6.56
N LEU A 72 8.18 1.36 -5.43
CA LEU A 72 7.06 0.58 -4.92
C LEU A 72 6.12 1.45 -4.04
N GLY A 73 5.63 0.92 -2.92
CA GLY A 73 4.72 1.63 -2.02
C GLY A 73 5.27 2.96 -1.51
N MET A 74 4.35 3.89 -1.20
CA MET A 74 4.68 5.26 -0.81
C MET A 74 3.83 5.74 0.36
N ALA A 75 4.40 6.60 1.21
CA ALA A 75 3.69 7.33 2.26
C ALA A 75 4.11 8.80 2.25
N ALA A 76 3.19 9.72 2.58
CA ALA A 76 3.47 11.15 2.65
C ALA A 76 3.53 11.64 4.10
N ASP A 77 4.36 12.65 4.36
CA ASP A 77 4.32 13.45 5.58
C ASP A 77 3.46 14.73 5.39
N ASP A 78 3.41 15.58 6.41
CA ASP A 78 2.64 16.83 6.36
C ASP A 78 3.46 18.01 5.79
N ASP A 79 4.77 17.84 5.59
CA ASP A 79 5.71 18.89 5.17
C ASP A 79 6.12 18.79 3.69
N GLY A 80 5.46 17.92 2.91
CA GLY A 80 5.65 17.82 1.46
C GLY A 80 6.74 16.87 1.03
N HIS A 81 7.06 15.88 1.87
CA HIS A 81 7.91 14.77 1.47
C HIS A 81 7.08 13.50 1.25
N VAL A 82 7.60 12.64 0.38
CA VAL A 82 7.12 11.26 0.25
C VAL A 82 8.25 10.29 0.55
N TYR A 83 7.88 9.21 1.23
CA TYR A 83 8.76 8.11 1.61
C TYR A 83 8.46 6.95 0.68
N VAL A 84 9.44 6.58 -0.12
CA VAL A 84 9.31 5.64 -1.24
C VAL A 84 10.10 4.38 -0.90
N CYS A 85 9.46 3.24 -0.87
CA CYS A 85 10.17 1.98 -0.89
C CYS A 85 10.74 1.75 -2.30
N ASP A 86 12.04 1.57 -2.40
CA ASP A 86 12.72 1.33 -3.67
C ASP A 86 13.41 -0.04 -3.63
N ASP A 87 12.87 -1.00 -4.39
CA ASP A 87 13.37 -2.37 -4.42
C ASP A 87 14.79 -2.45 -4.97
N ALA A 88 15.06 -1.81 -6.10
CA ALA A 88 16.38 -1.85 -6.73
C ALA A 88 17.48 -1.21 -5.88
N ARG A 89 17.12 -0.30 -4.97
CA ARG A 89 18.03 0.34 -4.02
C ARG A 89 18.04 -0.33 -2.64
N SER A 90 17.12 -1.27 -2.40
CA SER A 90 16.95 -1.96 -1.12
C SER A 90 16.86 -0.97 0.06
N SER A 91 16.12 0.13 -0.12
CA SER A 91 16.01 1.21 0.86
C SER A 91 14.69 1.96 0.76
N VAL A 92 14.34 2.63 1.84
CA VAL A 92 13.32 3.68 1.82
C VAL A 92 14.00 4.99 1.51
N LEU A 93 13.52 5.70 0.50
CA LEU A 93 14.00 7.02 0.09
C LEU A 93 13.01 8.09 0.55
N ARG A 94 13.52 9.25 0.95
CA ARG A 94 12.71 10.45 1.17
C ARG A 94 12.88 11.36 -0.04
N VAL A 95 11.77 11.77 -0.64
CA VAL A 95 11.72 12.69 -1.78
C VAL A 95 11.05 13.97 -1.35
N THR A 96 11.73 15.10 -1.50
CA THR A 96 11.16 16.44 -1.31
C THR A 96 10.39 16.82 -2.58
N CYS A 97 9.05 16.81 -2.54
CA CYS A 97 8.24 17.01 -3.75
C CYS A 97 8.47 18.37 -4.42
N ALA A 98 8.77 19.44 -3.65
CA ALA A 98 8.97 20.78 -4.16
C ALA A 98 10.28 20.94 -4.96
N THR A 99 11.34 20.21 -4.61
CA THR A 99 12.67 20.35 -5.21
C THR A 99 13.10 19.16 -6.05
N GLY A 100 12.45 17.99 -5.86
CA GLY A 100 12.87 16.74 -6.44
C GLY A 100 14.12 16.14 -5.78
N GLU A 101 14.54 16.64 -4.63
CA GLU A 101 15.67 16.09 -3.88
C GLU A 101 15.34 14.70 -3.37
N VAL A 102 16.25 13.75 -3.55
CA VAL A 102 16.12 12.35 -3.13
C VAL A 102 17.24 12.00 -2.17
N GLU A 103 16.92 11.52 -0.98
CA GLU A 103 17.90 11.03 -0.01
C GLU A 103 17.54 9.62 0.48
N GLU A 104 18.54 8.83 0.88
CA GLU A 104 18.28 7.58 1.59
C GLU A 104 17.78 7.90 3.00
N PHE A 105 16.58 7.44 3.32
CA PHE A 105 15.98 7.63 4.64
C PHE A 105 16.28 6.46 5.58
N ALA A 106 16.13 5.21 5.08
CA ALA A 106 16.42 4.00 5.84
C ALA A 106 16.79 2.85 4.89
N SER A 107 17.74 2.02 5.28
CA SER A 107 18.18 0.84 4.50
C SER A 107 18.42 -0.41 5.37
N GLY A 108 17.96 -0.38 6.63
CA GLY A 108 18.13 -1.45 7.60
C GLY A 108 18.87 -1.02 8.85
N MET A 109 19.40 -1.96 9.59
CA MET A 109 20.17 -1.75 10.83
C MET A 109 21.55 -2.39 10.70
N ASP A 110 22.43 -2.13 11.70
CA ASP A 110 23.76 -2.73 11.73
C ASP A 110 23.71 -4.26 11.60
N GLY A 111 24.36 -4.77 10.55
CA GLY A 111 24.46 -6.21 10.28
C GLY A 111 23.25 -6.82 9.56
N ARG A 112 22.17 -6.07 9.31
CA ARG A 112 21.00 -6.53 8.55
C ARG A 112 20.41 -5.42 7.70
N LYS A 113 20.47 -5.58 6.39
CA LYS A 113 19.87 -4.65 5.42
C LYS A 113 18.47 -5.10 5.02
N MET A 114 17.66 -4.13 4.57
CA MET A 114 16.43 -4.42 3.84
C MET A 114 16.76 -5.18 2.57
N GLN A 115 15.90 -6.12 2.17
CA GLN A 115 16.07 -6.90 0.95
C GLN A 115 15.18 -6.33 -0.16
N THR A 116 13.87 -6.35 0.07
CA THR A 116 12.84 -5.87 -0.86
C THR A 116 11.86 -5.00 -0.05
N PRO A 117 12.28 -3.78 0.38
CA PRO A 117 11.35 -2.86 1.03
C PRO A 117 10.22 -2.55 0.05
N ASN A 118 8.98 -2.81 0.48
CA ASN A 118 7.85 -2.82 -0.42
C ASN A 118 6.82 -1.72 -0.07
N TRP A 119 6.39 -1.65 1.19
CA TRP A 119 5.31 -0.75 1.56
C TRP A 119 5.58 0.00 2.87
N PRO A 120 5.51 1.36 2.86
CA PRO A 120 5.66 2.17 4.06
C PRO A 120 4.29 2.60 4.60
N ALA A 121 4.10 2.62 5.93
CA ALA A 121 2.92 3.16 6.59
C ALA A 121 3.30 3.90 7.87
N PHE A 122 2.89 5.17 7.99
CA PHE A 122 3.08 5.95 9.22
C PHE A 122 2.00 5.65 10.26
N ASP A 123 2.40 5.75 11.53
CA ASP A 123 1.47 6.00 12.62
C ASP A 123 1.50 7.48 13.06
N ALA A 124 0.56 7.86 13.93
CA ALA A 124 0.47 9.22 14.44
C ALA A 124 1.62 9.63 15.39
N ARG A 125 2.48 8.68 15.79
CA ARG A 125 3.65 8.91 16.65
C ARG A 125 4.93 9.14 15.85
N GLY A 126 4.85 9.15 14.51
CA GLY A 126 5.99 9.32 13.60
C GLY A 126 6.79 8.05 13.34
N ASN A 127 6.29 6.88 13.75
CA ASN A 127 6.91 5.63 13.35
C ASN A 127 6.53 5.30 11.92
N LEU A 128 7.50 4.90 11.10
CA LEU A 128 7.29 4.38 9.75
C LEU A 128 7.48 2.86 9.78
N TYR A 129 6.40 2.12 9.63
CA TYR A 129 6.45 0.67 9.41
C TYR A 129 6.74 0.41 7.95
N VAL A 130 7.62 -0.56 7.67
CA VAL A 130 8.03 -0.90 6.30
C VAL A 130 7.98 -2.41 6.14
N SER A 131 7.16 -2.91 5.23
CA SER A 131 7.22 -4.32 4.83
C SER A 131 8.48 -4.57 4.00
N ASP A 132 9.18 -5.61 4.33
CA ASP A 132 10.30 -6.15 3.56
C ASP A 132 9.88 -7.52 3.06
N SER A 133 9.53 -7.60 1.80
CA SER A 133 8.89 -8.78 1.24
C SER A 133 9.81 -10.00 1.22
N GLY A 134 11.12 -9.78 1.22
CA GLY A 134 12.08 -10.85 0.98
C GLY A 134 12.00 -11.42 -0.44
N ALA A 135 12.40 -12.66 -0.64
CA ALA A 135 12.31 -13.30 -1.93
C ALA A 135 10.97 -14.03 -2.11
N TRP A 136 10.41 -13.99 -3.31
CA TRP A 136 9.13 -14.64 -3.61
C TRP A 136 9.15 -16.13 -3.27
N GLY A 137 8.28 -16.53 -2.33
CA GLY A 137 8.15 -17.93 -1.89
C GLY A 137 9.24 -18.43 -0.94
N ALA A 138 10.14 -17.56 -0.47
CA ALA A 138 11.21 -17.94 0.44
C ALA A 138 10.79 -17.94 1.93
N ALA A 139 9.64 -17.33 2.26
CA ALA A 139 9.17 -17.14 3.63
C ALA A 139 10.23 -16.48 4.54
N ASP A 140 10.90 -15.46 4.01
CA ASP A 140 11.98 -14.71 4.67
C ASP A 140 11.65 -13.22 4.84
N GLY A 141 10.39 -12.82 4.56
CA GLY A 141 9.89 -11.47 4.77
C GLY A 141 9.85 -11.07 6.24
N LEU A 142 9.72 -9.78 6.49
CA LEU A 142 9.54 -9.19 7.82
C LEU A 142 8.95 -7.78 7.72
N ILE A 143 8.68 -7.18 8.87
CA ILE A 143 8.29 -5.78 8.96
C ILE A 143 9.33 -5.03 9.79
N TRP A 144 9.88 -3.97 9.23
CA TRP A 144 10.73 -3.01 9.92
C TRP A 144 9.89 -1.91 10.57
N VAL A 145 10.48 -1.21 11.53
CA VAL A 145 10.02 0.10 11.97
C VAL A 145 11.19 1.08 11.99
N VAL A 146 10.96 2.24 11.39
CA VAL A 146 11.84 3.40 11.53
C VAL A 146 11.20 4.32 12.55
N ARG A 147 11.84 4.42 13.72
CA ARG A 147 11.40 5.28 14.83
C ARG A 147 11.81 6.73 14.58
N PRO A 148 11.18 7.72 15.24
CA PRO A 148 11.69 9.08 15.29
C PRO A 148 13.19 9.13 15.56
N GLY A 149 13.91 10.02 14.86
CA GLY A 149 15.36 10.06 14.83
C GLY A 149 15.99 9.02 13.92
N ARG A 150 15.23 8.46 12.97
CA ARG A 150 15.66 7.48 11.95
C ARG A 150 16.26 6.19 12.50
N ARG A 151 15.85 5.78 13.70
CA ARG A 151 16.31 4.53 14.31
C ARG A 151 15.55 3.35 13.73
N VAL A 152 16.23 2.49 12.99
CA VAL A 152 15.67 1.32 12.34
C VAL A 152 15.74 0.09 13.25
N GLU A 153 14.62 -0.63 13.36
CA GLU A 153 14.48 -1.85 14.17
C GLU A 153 13.64 -2.88 13.41
N VAL A 154 13.84 -4.17 13.67
CA VAL A 154 12.88 -5.20 13.26
C VAL A 154 11.64 -5.05 14.14
N PHE A 155 10.49 -4.72 13.54
CA PHE A 155 9.22 -4.62 14.26
C PHE A 155 8.61 -6.01 14.47
N SER A 156 8.54 -6.82 13.41
CA SER A 156 8.00 -8.18 13.45
C SER A 156 8.66 -9.08 12.42
N ASP A 157 9.11 -10.25 12.84
CA ASP A 157 9.59 -11.35 12.01
C ASP A 157 8.53 -12.46 11.83
N GLN A 158 7.29 -12.19 12.19
CA GLN A 158 6.17 -13.13 12.09
C GLN A 158 5.42 -13.05 10.75
N SER A 159 5.59 -11.95 9.98
CA SER A 159 5.01 -11.77 8.65
C SER A 159 6.06 -12.13 7.62
N VAL A 160 6.07 -13.37 7.19
CA VAL A 160 7.14 -13.95 6.36
C VAL A 160 6.71 -14.28 4.94
N ASP A 161 5.41 -14.34 4.67
CA ASP A 161 4.84 -14.82 3.41
C ASP A 161 4.72 -13.69 2.37
N PHE A 162 5.81 -13.01 2.07
CA PHE A 162 5.89 -11.86 1.17
C PHE A 162 4.98 -10.72 1.64
N PRO A 163 5.25 -10.10 2.83
CA PRO A 163 4.49 -8.95 3.31
C PRO A 163 4.58 -7.80 2.30
N ASN A 164 3.42 -7.23 1.96
CA ASN A 164 3.25 -6.20 0.96
C ASN A 164 2.52 -4.99 1.60
N GLY A 165 1.33 -4.64 1.16
CA GLY A 165 0.58 -3.49 1.65
C GLY A 165 0.41 -3.47 3.16
N LEU A 166 0.70 -2.33 3.78
CA LEU A 166 0.53 -2.06 5.21
C LEU A 166 -0.48 -0.93 5.43
N ALA A 167 -1.28 -1.03 6.48
CA ALA A 167 -2.14 0.05 6.93
C ALA A 167 -2.28 0.04 8.46
N VAL A 168 -2.20 1.20 9.09
CA VAL A 168 -2.45 1.37 10.52
C VAL A 168 -3.95 1.60 10.73
N SER A 169 -4.55 0.95 11.72
CA SER A 169 -5.96 1.16 12.09
C SER A 169 -6.21 2.62 12.49
N ALA A 170 -7.45 3.09 12.33
CA ALA A 170 -7.82 4.47 12.61
C ALA A 170 -7.53 4.90 14.07
N ASP A 171 -7.60 3.96 15.01
CA ASP A 171 -7.29 4.19 16.43
C ASP A 171 -5.79 4.00 16.77
N GLY A 172 -4.97 3.60 15.79
CA GLY A 172 -3.54 3.38 15.96
C GLY A 172 -3.16 2.14 16.76
N SER A 173 -4.09 1.21 16.98
CA SER A 173 -3.86 0.03 17.83
C SER A 173 -3.43 -1.22 17.08
N VAL A 174 -3.58 -1.25 15.74
CA VAL A 174 -3.31 -2.42 14.90
C VAL A 174 -2.58 -2.01 13.63
N LEU A 175 -1.59 -2.79 13.24
CA LEU A 175 -1.02 -2.80 11.90
C LEU A 175 -1.63 -3.95 11.11
N TYR A 176 -2.35 -3.64 10.04
CA TYR A 176 -2.79 -4.61 9.04
C TYR A 176 -1.70 -4.81 8.00
N ALA A 177 -1.58 -6.02 7.49
CA ALA A 177 -0.69 -6.33 6.39
C ALA A 177 -1.31 -7.32 5.41
N ALA A 178 -1.07 -7.09 4.13
CA ALA A 178 -1.27 -8.08 3.09
C ALA A 178 -0.03 -8.98 3.00
N GLU A 179 -0.22 -10.30 2.98
CA GLU A 179 0.82 -11.27 2.62
C GLU A 179 0.46 -11.86 1.27
N SER A 180 1.36 -11.71 0.28
CA SER A 180 1.03 -12.00 -1.12
C SER A 180 1.15 -13.47 -1.49
N ASN A 181 1.99 -14.27 -0.77
CA ASN A 181 2.27 -15.64 -1.19
C ASN A 181 2.50 -16.62 -0.02
N PRO A 182 1.49 -17.40 0.41
CA PRO A 182 0.11 -17.41 -0.10
C PRO A 182 -0.69 -16.20 0.36
N GLY A 183 -1.71 -15.83 -0.46
CA GLY A 183 -2.52 -14.63 -0.21
C GLY A 183 -3.27 -14.65 1.12
N LYS A 184 -2.99 -13.66 1.99
CA LYS A 184 -3.64 -13.49 3.30
C LYS A 184 -3.78 -12.01 3.63
N LEU A 185 -4.79 -11.70 4.45
CA LEU A 185 -4.83 -10.48 5.23
C LEU A 185 -4.55 -10.82 6.69
N ILE A 186 -3.64 -10.11 7.32
CA ILE A 186 -3.23 -10.33 8.71
C ILE A 186 -3.34 -9.05 9.52
N GLU A 187 -3.32 -9.19 10.84
CA GLU A 187 -3.17 -8.08 11.79
C GLU A 187 -2.06 -8.36 12.80
N ILE A 188 -1.40 -7.29 13.23
CA ILE A 188 -0.39 -7.30 14.29
C ILE A 188 -0.75 -6.17 15.26
N PRO A 189 -1.11 -6.47 16.53
CA PRO A 189 -1.35 -5.43 17.52
C PRO A 189 -0.13 -4.54 17.73
N LEU A 190 -0.36 -3.24 17.84
CA LEU A 190 0.62 -2.22 18.20
C LEU A 190 0.54 -1.97 19.70
N ASN A 191 1.47 -2.54 20.48
CA ASN A 191 1.49 -2.38 21.93
C ASN A 191 1.88 -0.95 22.33
N ASP A 192 1.43 -0.49 23.50
CA ASP A 192 1.73 0.86 24.02
C ASP A 192 3.24 1.13 24.19
N ASP A 193 4.03 0.07 24.44
CA ASP A 193 5.49 0.14 24.54
C ASP A 193 6.19 0.17 23.17
N GLY A 194 5.42 0.14 22.06
CA GLY A 194 5.90 0.17 20.70
C GLY A 194 6.33 -1.18 20.14
N THR A 195 6.15 -2.28 20.88
CA THR A 195 6.45 -3.63 20.41
C THR A 195 5.29 -4.22 19.61
N ALA A 196 5.58 -5.23 18.78
CA ALA A 196 4.57 -6.00 18.06
C ALA A 196 3.87 -6.99 18.99
N GLY A 197 2.55 -7.05 18.91
CA GLY A 197 1.78 -8.16 19.44
C GLY A 197 1.84 -9.42 18.55
N PRO A 198 1.13 -10.50 18.91
CA PRO A 198 1.11 -11.71 18.10
C PRO A 198 0.35 -11.50 16.80
N ARG A 199 0.95 -11.90 15.67
CA ARG A 199 0.32 -11.91 14.35
C ARG A 199 -0.93 -12.81 14.34
N ARG A 200 -2.01 -12.34 13.71
CA ARG A 200 -3.24 -13.10 13.49
C ARG A 200 -3.68 -13.03 12.05
N ILE A 201 -4.13 -14.14 11.49
CA ILE A 201 -4.74 -14.19 10.16
C ILE A 201 -6.19 -13.76 10.29
N LEU A 202 -6.60 -12.75 9.52
CA LEU A 202 -7.98 -12.27 9.44
C LEU A 202 -8.76 -13.04 8.37
N CYS A 203 -8.17 -13.23 7.19
CA CYS A 203 -8.71 -14.09 6.15
C CYS A 203 -7.64 -14.64 5.23
N GLU A 204 -7.94 -15.76 4.59
CA GLU A 204 -7.15 -16.35 3.51
C GLU A 204 -7.75 -15.96 2.17
N LEU A 205 -6.92 -15.51 1.24
CA LEU A 205 -7.31 -15.00 -0.08
C LEU A 205 -7.10 -16.07 -1.19
N GLY A 206 -6.68 -17.26 -0.81
CA GLY A 206 -6.46 -18.38 -1.71
C GLY A 206 -5.35 -18.12 -2.73
N LEU A 207 -5.69 -18.12 -4.01
CA LEU A 207 -4.73 -17.86 -5.10
C LEU A 207 -4.61 -16.37 -5.47
N ALA A 208 -5.36 -15.48 -4.81
CA ALA A 208 -5.17 -14.07 -5.02
C ALA A 208 -3.81 -13.63 -4.48
N VAL A 209 -3.22 -12.68 -5.17
CA VAL A 209 -1.98 -12.01 -4.79
C VAL A 209 -2.37 -10.61 -4.30
N PRO A 210 -2.73 -10.47 -3.00
CA PRO A 210 -3.01 -9.15 -2.44
C PRO A 210 -1.75 -8.31 -2.47
N ASP A 211 -1.93 -7.02 -2.69
CA ASP A 211 -0.88 -6.04 -2.82
C ASP A 211 -1.14 -4.88 -1.85
N GLY A 212 -1.46 -3.69 -2.30
CA GLY A 212 -1.80 -2.57 -1.44
C GLY A 212 -3.13 -2.72 -0.72
N ILE A 213 -3.22 -2.15 0.46
CA ILE A 213 -4.43 -2.14 1.29
C ILE A 213 -4.73 -0.75 1.84
N ALA A 214 -6.01 -0.49 2.10
CA ALA A 214 -6.46 0.74 2.76
C ALA A 214 -7.54 0.44 3.79
N VAL A 215 -7.52 1.17 4.92
CA VAL A 215 -8.56 1.11 5.95
C VAL A 215 -9.72 2.01 5.54
N ALA A 216 -10.94 1.47 5.56
CA ALA A 216 -12.17 2.22 5.34
C ALA A 216 -12.71 2.82 6.65
N ASP A 217 -13.58 3.83 6.55
CA ASP A 217 -14.14 4.56 7.69
C ASP A 217 -15.03 3.69 8.62
N ASP A 218 -15.52 2.57 8.10
CA ASP A 218 -16.27 1.57 8.87
C ASP A 218 -15.39 0.46 9.49
N GLY A 219 -14.07 0.59 9.36
CA GLY A 219 -13.08 -0.37 9.86
C GLY A 219 -12.87 -1.60 8.95
N SER A 220 -13.51 -1.66 7.80
CA SER A 220 -13.20 -2.69 6.80
C SER A 220 -11.87 -2.38 6.10
N ILE A 221 -11.29 -3.39 5.46
CA ILE A 221 -10.03 -3.27 4.72
C ILE A 221 -10.32 -3.48 3.24
N VAL A 222 -9.96 -2.49 2.42
CA VAL A 222 -9.99 -2.60 0.97
C VAL A 222 -8.64 -3.10 0.50
N ILE A 223 -8.64 -4.05 -0.43
CA ILE A 223 -7.45 -4.80 -0.86
C ILE A 223 -7.37 -4.73 -2.38
N ALA A 224 -6.31 -4.16 -2.91
CA ALA A 224 -5.95 -4.30 -4.32
C ALA A 224 -5.26 -5.67 -4.53
N CYS A 225 -5.62 -6.36 -5.60
CA CYS A 225 -5.03 -7.65 -5.94
C CYS A 225 -4.30 -7.54 -7.28
N TYR A 226 -2.97 -7.69 -7.22
CA TYR A 226 -2.13 -7.76 -8.43
C TYR A 226 -2.63 -8.85 -9.39
N ARG A 227 -3.06 -10.00 -8.86
CA ARG A 227 -3.72 -11.08 -9.61
C ARG A 227 -4.71 -11.82 -8.71
N PRO A 228 -5.91 -12.09 -9.23
CA PRO A 228 -6.50 -11.57 -10.47
C PRO A 228 -6.72 -10.06 -10.36
N ASP A 229 -6.93 -9.36 -11.49
CA ASP A 229 -7.17 -7.91 -11.51
C ASP A 229 -8.48 -7.59 -10.78
N ALA A 230 -8.40 -7.35 -9.47
CA ALA A 230 -9.57 -7.21 -8.62
C ALA A 230 -9.34 -6.30 -7.41
N ILE A 231 -10.43 -5.72 -6.93
CA ILE A 231 -10.49 -5.00 -5.66
C ILE A 231 -11.45 -5.73 -4.73
N LEU A 232 -10.98 -6.07 -3.55
CA LEU A 232 -11.73 -6.77 -2.53
C LEU A 232 -11.97 -5.85 -1.33
N ARG A 233 -12.95 -6.21 -0.51
CA ARG A 233 -13.18 -5.66 0.81
C ARG A 233 -13.30 -6.80 1.80
N TRP A 234 -12.65 -6.67 2.93
CA TRP A 234 -12.82 -7.56 4.07
C TRP A 234 -13.40 -6.80 5.25
N SER A 235 -14.39 -7.39 5.93
CA SER A 235 -14.89 -6.92 7.21
C SER A 235 -15.03 -8.07 8.21
N ALA A 236 -14.94 -7.76 9.50
CA ALA A 236 -15.06 -8.77 10.55
C ALA A 236 -16.46 -9.40 10.61
N GLY A 237 -17.50 -8.67 10.14
CA GLY A 237 -18.90 -9.14 10.17
C GLY A 237 -19.29 -9.94 8.94
N ASP A 238 -18.91 -9.48 7.77
CA ASP A 238 -19.40 -10.01 6.48
C ASP A 238 -18.35 -10.88 5.76
N GLY A 239 -17.09 -10.86 6.23
CA GLY A 239 -16.00 -11.58 5.59
C GLY A 239 -15.49 -10.86 4.33
N LEU A 240 -15.20 -11.62 3.27
CA LEU A 240 -14.61 -11.12 2.03
C LEU A 240 -15.68 -10.84 0.99
N GLU A 241 -15.65 -9.63 0.41
CA GLU A 241 -16.52 -9.14 -0.65
C GLU A 241 -15.70 -8.76 -1.88
N LEU A 242 -16.23 -8.98 -3.09
CA LEU A 242 -15.66 -8.50 -4.34
C LEU A 242 -16.28 -7.16 -4.71
N LEU A 243 -15.49 -6.10 -4.71
CA LEU A 243 -15.95 -4.75 -5.11
C LEU A 243 -15.85 -4.54 -6.62
N ALA A 244 -14.72 -4.93 -7.22
CA ALA A 244 -14.49 -4.83 -8.66
C ALA A 244 -13.61 -5.98 -9.15
N SER A 245 -13.82 -6.40 -10.40
CA SER A 245 -13.00 -7.42 -11.07
C SER A 245 -12.96 -7.17 -12.57
N ASP A 246 -11.77 -7.25 -13.14
CA ASP A 246 -11.52 -7.09 -14.58
C ASP A 246 -10.58 -8.16 -15.13
N PRO A 247 -11.05 -9.40 -15.29
CA PRO A 247 -10.19 -10.49 -15.77
C PRO A 247 -9.65 -10.28 -17.20
N GLN A 248 -10.10 -9.23 -17.90
CA GLN A 248 -9.65 -8.87 -19.24
C GLN A 248 -8.60 -7.74 -19.23
N GLY A 249 -8.38 -7.09 -18.07
CA GLY A 249 -7.40 -6.02 -17.93
C GLY A 249 -7.74 -4.77 -18.74
N THR A 250 -9.03 -4.45 -18.90
CA THR A 250 -9.48 -3.33 -19.75
C THR A 250 -9.51 -2.00 -19.02
N VAL A 251 -9.72 -2.03 -17.71
CA VAL A 251 -9.73 -0.87 -16.80
C VAL A 251 -8.75 -1.12 -15.66
N LEU A 252 -8.92 -2.24 -14.93
CA LEU A 252 -7.97 -2.70 -13.92
C LEU A 252 -6.96 -3.62 -14.60
N ASN A 253 -5.68 -3.32 -14.49
CA ASN A 253 -4.61 -4.14 -15.04
C ASN A 253 -3.47 -4.25 -14.05
N ALA A 254 -3.46 -5.32 -13.27
CA ALA A 254 -2.61 -5.52 -12.12
C ALA A 254 -2.68 -4.31 -11.14
N PRO A 255 -3.84 -4.05 -10.51
CA PRO A 255 -3.93 -3.01 -9.51
C PRO A 255 -3.07 -3.38 -8.30
N THR A 256 -2.09 -2.54 -7.99
CA THR A 256 -1.12 -2.77 -6.92
C THR A 256 -1.41 -1.96 -5.68
N ASN A 257 -2.08 -0.84 -5.81
CA ASN A 257 -2.26 0.09 -4.71
C ASN A 257 -3.68 0.66 -4.69
N ILE A 258 -4.05 1.27 -3.56
CA ILE A 258 -5.28 2.01 -3.39
C ILE A 258 -5.08 3.18 -2.45
N ALA A 259 -5.45 4.37 -2.89
CA ALA A 259 -5.55 5.57 -2.08
C ALA A 259 -6.93 6.18 -2.21
N PHE A 260 -7.40 6.82 -1.14
CA PHE A 260 -8.68 7.55 -1.15
C PHE A 260 -8.43 9.05 -1.18
N THR A 261 -9.22 9.76 -1.99
CA THR A 261 -9.15 11.21 -2.19
C THR A 261 -10.56 11.82 -2.24
N GLY A 262 -10.66 13.14 -2.42
CA GLY A 262 -11.90 13.90 -2.33
C GLY A 262 -12.20 14.32 -0.90
N ASP A 263 -13.11 15.30 -0.74
CA ASP A 263 -13.46 15.89 0.56
C ASP A 263 -13.99 14.86 1.56
N ASP A 264 -14.72 13.85 1.07
CA ASP A 264 -15.30 12.76 1.85
C ASP A 264 -14.47 11.47 1.82
N LEU A 265 -13.29 11.47 1.20
CA LEU A 265 -12.44 10.28 0.97
C LEU A 265 -13.22 9.13 0.30
N ASP A 266 -14.14 9.43 -0.62
CA ASP A 266 -15.01 8.46 -1.28
C ASP A 266 -14.60 8.10 -2.72
N VAL A 267 -13.53 8.73 -3.21
CA VAL A 267 -12.94 8.46 -4.52
C VAL A 267 -11.67 7.64 -4.33
N ALA A 268 -11.70 6.40 -4.76
CA ALA A 268 -10.50 5.55 -4.84
C ALA A 268 -9.67 5.91 -6.06
N VAL A 269 -8.35 5.91 -5.90
CA VAL A 269 -7.35 6.00 -6.98
C VAL A 269 -6.47 4.77 -6.92
N LEU A 270 -6.33 4.09 -8.05
CA LEU A 270 -5.72 2.78 -8.20
C LEU A 270 -4.60 2.83 -9.25
N PRO A 271 -3.33 2.75 -8.87
CA PRO A 271 -2.25 2.45 -9.79
C PRO A 271 -2.39 1.06 -10.41
N ASN A 272 -1.92 0.91 -11.64
CA ASN A 272 -2.03 -0.33 -12.42
C ASN A 272 -0.67 -0.70 -13.01
N LEU A 273 0.08 -1.55 -12.32
CA LEU A 273 1.43 -1.96 -12.72
C LEU A 273 1.45 -2.67 -14.09
N GLY A 274 0.37 -3.37 -14.44
CA GLY A 274 0.26 -4.00 -15.76
C GLY A 274 -0.11 -3.03 -16.89
N GLY A 275 -0.32 -1.74 -16.57
CA GLY A 275 -0.76 -0.71 -17.50
C GLY A 275 0.10 0.56 -17.43
N TRP A 276 -0.40 1.63 -18.05
CA TRP A 276 0.28 2.94 -18.14
C TRP A 276 -0.61 4.06 -17.63
N HIS A 277 -1.47 3.75 -16.64
CA HIS A 277 -2.53 4.65 -16.21
C HIS A 277 -2.90 4.45 -14.75
N LEU A 278 -3.54 5.44 -14.20
CA LEU A 278 -4.30 5.31 -12.97
C LEU A 278 -5.77 5.04 -13.30
N VAL A 279 -6.46 4.39 -12.39
CA VAL A 279 -7.92 4.28 -12.39
C VAL A 279 -8.46 5.05 -11.21
N ARG A 280 -9.56 5.76 -11.38
CA ARG A 280 -10.28 6.39 -10.27
C ARG A 280 -11.77 6.10 -10.34
N GLY A 281 -12.42 6.18 -9.19
CA GLY A 281 -13.87 6.06 -9.09
C GLY A 281 -14.35 5.71 -7.69
N ARG A 282 -15.66 5.50 -7.55
CA ARG A 282 -16.28 5.15 -6.28
C ARG A 282 -16.50 3.66 -6.17
N LEU A 283 -15.96 3.07 -5.11
CA LEU A 283 -16.11 1.65 -4.80
C LEU A 283 -17.24 1.37 -3.79
N GLY A 284 -18.02 2.39 -3.42
CA GLY A 284 -19.06 2.26 -2.40
C GLY A 284 -18.54 2.23 -0.96
N VAL A 285 -17.27 2.54 -0.76
CA VAL A 285 -16.59 2.64 0.54
C VAL A 285 -15.89 3.98 0.63
N ARG A 286 -15.61 4.45 1.85
CA ARG A 286 -14.81 5.66 2.11
C ARG A 286 -13.57 5.28 2.89
N GLY A 287 -12.44 5.91 2.55
CA GLY A 287 -11.20 5.74 3.27
C GLY A 287 -11.19 6.47 4.62
N THR A 288 -10.16 6.19 5.41
CA THR A 288 -9.85 6.96 6.61
C THR A 288 -8.72 7.96 6.32
N PRO A 289 -8.67 9.10 7.02
CA PRO A 289 -7.51 9.97 6.98
C PRO A 289 -6.24 9.20 7.38
N LEU A 290 -5.22 9.26 6.53
CA LEU A 290 -3.94 8.63 6.84
C LEU A 290 -3.12 9.50 7.81
N PRO A 291 -2.38 8.90 8.76
CA PRO A 291 -1.41 9.63 9.57
C PRO A 291 -0.35 10.28 8.67
N ARG A 292 -0.12 11.58 8.86
CA ARG A 292 0.94 12.35 8.21
C ARG A 292 1.71 13.10 9.30
N PRO A 293 2.69 12.46 9.94
CA PRO A 293 3.50 13.13 10.96
C PRO A 293 4.32 14.25 10.32
N SER A 294 4.67 15.28 11.09
CA SER A 294 5.60 16.31 10.61
C SER A 294 7.01 15.74 10.47
N SER A 295 7.81 16.31 9.58
CA SER A 295 9.23 15.96 9.44
C SER A 295 10.02 16.20 10.72
N GLU A 296 9.66 17.22 11.52
CA GLU A 296 10.26 17.45 12.84
C GLU A 296 10.03 16.26 13.79
N LEU A 297 8.82 15.68 13.80
CA LEU A 297 8.52 14.49 14.59
C LEU A 297 9.27 13.26 14.08
N ILE A 298 9.42 13.11 12.76
CA ILE A 298 10.08 11.97 12.13
C ILE A 298 11.60 12.02 12.36
N ASP A 299 12.21 13.19 12.20
CA ASP A 299 13.65 13.37 12.31
C ASP A 299 14.14 13.46 13.77
N GLY A 300 13.26 13.71 14.77
CA GLY A 300 13.49 13.68 16.22
C GLY A 300 13.95 15.01 16.77
#